data_761afea784e8c6833ecc38f6c0f3db22
#
_entry.id   761afea784e8c6833ecc38f6c0f3db22
#
_cell.length_a   1.000
_cell.length_b   1.000
_cell.length_c   1.000
_cell.angle_alpha   90.00
_cell.angle_beta   90.00
_cell.angle_gamma   90.00
#
_symmetry.space_group_name_H-M   'P 1'
#
loop_
_entity.id
_entity.type
_entity.pdbx_description
1 polymer ?
#
loop_
_entity_poly.entity_id
_entity_poly.type
_entity_poly.pdbx_seq_one_letter_code
_entity_poly.pdbx_strand_id
1 'polypeptide(L)'
;MVFHLVRSHYSYVASRILIVDDSARFRALAAELLAMRGFEVLEEAADGEQALAAVARSRPDGILLDVNLPGQDGFAVAASLAAACAGARIVLTSADTHHVPAEVMKTCAAIAFVAKQDLAVADLKTLFSRPPISAD
;
A
#
# COMPACT_ATOMS: atom_id res chain seq x y z
N MET A 1 -27.74 5.28 -17.13
CA MET A 1 -28.52 4.50 -16.17
C MET A 1 -28.21 4.93 -14.78
N VAL A 2 -29.14 5.53 -14.16
CA VAL A 2 -28.95 6.07 -12.83
C VAL A 2 -28.62 4.98 -11.82
N PHE A 3 -29.35 3.91 -11.91
CA PHE A 3 -29.15 2.77 -11.08
C PHE A 3 -27.74 2.22 -11.20
N HIS A 4 -27.21 2.22 -12.39
CA HIS A 4 -25.86 1.76 -12.62
C HIS A 4 -24.86 2.66 -11.91
N LEU A 5 -25.04 3.95 -11.96
CA LEU A 5 -24.16 4.88 -11.27
C LEU A 5 -24.18 4.68 -9.77
N VAL A 6 -25.35 4.43 -9.22
CA VAL A 6 -25.45 4.18 -7.80
C VAL A 6 -24.63 2.98 -7.38
N ARG A 7 -24.71 1.91 -8.16
CA ARG A 7 -23.93 0.74 -7.86
C ARG A 7 -22.45 0.99 -7.94
N SER A 8 -21.99 1.69 -8.95
CA SER A 8 -20.60 2.05 -9.07
C SER A 8 -20.14 2.83 -7.88
N HIS A 9 -20.98 3.72 -7.44
CA HIS A 9 -20.65 4.56 -6.32
C HIS A 9 -20.35 3.76 -5.07
N TYR A 10 -21.10 2.71 -4.81
CA TYR A 10 -20.85 1.92 -3.63
C TYR A 10 -19.66 1.00 -3.76
N SER A 11 -19.46 0.45 -4.94
CA SER A 11 -18.59 -0.72 -5.05
C SER A 11 -17.25 -0.43 -5.65
N TYR A 12 -17.13 0.67 -6.38
CA TYR A 12 -16.01 0.76 -7.31
C TYR A 12 -15.22 2.03 -7.25
N VAL A 13 -15.13 2.59 -6.07
CA VAL A 13 -14.06 3.56 -5.90
C VAL A 13 -12.80 2.75 -5.78
N ALA A 14 -12.00 2.75 -6.84
CA ALA A 14 -10.75 2.01 -6.81
C ALA A 14 -9.86 2.56 -5.71
N SER A 15 -9.25 1.67 -4.95
CA SER A 15 -8.28 2.10 -3.97
C SER A 15 -7.07 2.68 -4.69
N ARG A 16 -6.55 3.76 -4.14
CA ARG A 16 -5.47 4.54 -4.74
C ARG A 16 -4.19 4.20 -4.00
N ILE A 17 -3.21 3.69 -4.72
CA ILE A 17 -2.03 3.07 -4.11
C ILE A 17 -0.76 3.82 -4.47
N LEU A 18 0.09 4.00 -3.46
CA LEU A 18 1.45 4.48 -3.63
C LEU A 18 2.39 3.28 -3.48
N ILE A 19 3.33 3.12 -4.39
CA ILE A 19 4.34 2.06 -4.32
C ILE A 19 5.67 2.67 -3.91
N VAL A 20 6.29 2.13 -2.88
CA VAL A 20 7.58 2.61 -2.36
C VAL A 20 8.58 1.47 -2.39
N ASP A 21 9.57 1.58 -3.27
CA ASP A 21 10.57 0.54 -3.46
C ASP A 21 11.72 1.14 -4.26
N ASP A 22 12.96 0.85 -3.90
CA ASP A 22 14.09 1.41 -4.61
C ASP A 22 14.31 0.77 -5.99
N SER A 23 13.73 -0.40 -6.23
CA SER A 23 13.85 -1.08 -7.51
C SER A 23 12.80 -0.59 -8.50
N ALA A 24 13.25 0.11 -9.54
CA ALA A 24 12.34 0.58 -10.58
C ALA A 24 11.65 -0.60 -11.28
N ARG A 25 12.36 -1.70 -11.42
CA ARG A 25 11.80 -2.89 -12.05
C ARG A 25 10.66 -3.45 -11.20
N PHE A 26 10.87 -3.56 -9.90
CA PHE A 26 9.81 -4.06 -9.03
C PHE A 26 8.62 -3.10 -9.02
N ARG A 27 8.88 -1.79 -8.98
CA ARG A 27 7.77 -0.82 -9.00
C ARG A 27 6.91 -0.99 -10.25
N ALA A 28 7.55 -1.21 -11.40
CA ALA A 28 6.81 -1.40 -12.65
C ALA A 28 5.96 -2.67 -12.61
N LEU A 29 6.53 -3.77 -12.10
CA LEU A 29 5.79 -5.02 -11.98
C LEU A 29 4.64 -4.91 -11.00
N ALA A 30 4.87 -4.29 -9.87
CA ALA A 30 3.83 -4.11 -8.86
C ALA A 30 2.71 -3.21 -9.38
N ALA A 31 3.07 -2.14 -10.09
CA ALA A 31 2.08 -1.24 -10.67
C ALA A 31 1.18 -1.98 -11.66
N GLU A 32 1.78 -2.82 -12.50
CA GLU A 32 1.02 -3.60 -13.45
C GLU A 32 0.09 -4.58 -12.76
N LEU A 33 0.60 -5.28 -11.75
CA LEU A 33 -0.20 -6.23 -11.00
C LEU A 33 -1.38 -5.53 -10.31
N LEU A 34 -1.13 -4.42 -9.66
CA LEU A 34 -2.19 -3.68 -8.97
C LEU A 34 -3.23 -3.16 -9.95
N ALA A 35 -2.79 -2.62 -11.08
CA ALA A 35 -3.72 -2.13 -12.09
C ALA A 35 -4.61 -3.26 -12.61
N MET A 36 -4.05 -4.43 -12.83
CA MET A 36 -4.82 -5.59 -13.26
C MET A 36 -5.84 -6.04 -12.23
N ARG A 37 -5.59 -5.75 -10.97
CA ARG A 37 -6.49 -6.09 -9.87
C ARG A 37 -7.49 -4.97 -9.56
N GLY A 38 -7.52 -3.92 -10.35
CA GLY A 38 -8.50 -2.86 -10.22
C GLY A 38 -8.09 -1.70 -9.33
N PHE A 39 -6.83 -1.63 -8.93
CA PHE A 39 -6.34 -0.50 -8.13
C PHE A 39 -5.85 0.62 -9.04
N GLU A 40 -5.89 1.83 -8.53
CA GLU A 40 -5.30 2.97 -9.21
C GLU A 40 -3.92 3.26 -8.59
N VAL A 41 -2.87 3.12 -9.37
CA VAL A 41 -1.52 3.42 -8.89
C VAL A 41 -1.26 4.90 -9.11
N LEU A 42 -1.13 5.65 -8.03
CA LEU A 42 -1.00 7.11 -8.09
C LEU A 42 0.39 7.55 -8.44
N GLU A 43 1.36 7.00 -7.73
CA GLU A 43 2.74 7.40 -7.83
C GLU A 43 3.62 6.25 -7.41
N GLU A 44 4.90 6.38 -7.75
CA GLU A 44 5.95 5.48 -7.29
C GLU A 44 7.01 6.32 -6.61
N ALA A 45 7.57 5.80 -5.54
CA ALA A 45 8.63 6.47 -4.81
C ALA A 45 9.78 5.50 -4.61
N ALA A 46 11.01 6.00 -4.69
CA ALA A 46 12.19 5.16 -4.57
C ALA A 46 12.75 5.12 -3.15
N ASP A 47 12.32 6.01 -2.30
CA ASP A 47 12.80 6.06 -0.91
C ASP A 47 11.76 6.74 -0.02
N GLY A 48 12.07 6.81 1.28
CA GLY A 48 11.14 7.35 2.26
C GLY A 48 10.85 8.84 2.08
N GLU A 49 11.84 9.59 1.65
CA GLU A 49 11.67 11.02 1.44
C GLU A 49 10.71 11.28 0.29
N GLN A 50 10.91 10.57 -0.82
CA GLN A 50 10.00 10.67 -1.94
C GLN A 50 8.60 10.20 -1.56
N ALA A 51 8.53 9.17 -0.73
CA ALA A 51 7.25 8.64 -0.29
C ALA A 51 6.47 9.66 0.54
N LEU A 52 7.14 10.35 1.46
CA LEU A 52 6.50 11.38 2.26
C LEU A 52 5.98 12.53 1.39
N ALA A 53 6.76 12.93 0.39
CA ALA A 53 6.31 13.96 -0.53
C ALA A 53 5.12 13.51 -1.35
N ALA A 54 5.12 12.25 -1.80
CA ALA A 54 4.02 11.69 -2.56
C ALA A 54 2.74 11.61 -1.73
N VAL A 55 2.86 11.21 -0.48
CA VAL A 55 1.73 11.12 0.43
C VAL A 55 1.08 12.49 0.62
N ALA A 56 1.90 13.53 0.75
CA ALA A 56 1.40 14.88 0.93
C ALA A 56 0.63 15.36 -0.31
N ARG A 57 1.08 14.95 -1.51
CA ARG A 57 0.43 15.35 -2.76
C ARG A 57 -0.82 14.55 -3.04
N SER A 58 -0.72 13.25 -2.92
CA SER A 58 -1.71 12.33 -3.49
C SER A 58 -2.67 11.73 -2.46
N ARG A 59 -2.27 11.68 -1.21
CA ARG A 59 -3.07 11.11 -0.12
C ARG A 59 -3.65 9.74 -0.48
N PRO A 60 -2.78 8.74 -0.63
CA PRO A 60 -3.21 7.42 -1.06
C PRO A 60 -4.09 6.72 -0.04
N ASP A 61 -4.87 5.75 -0.50
CA ASP A 61 -5.65 4.87 0.36
C ASP A 61 -4.80 3.74 0.88
N GLY A 62 -3.81 3.33 0.11
CA GLY A 62 -2.91 2.26 0.48
C GLY A 62 -1.49 2.54 0.05
N ILE A 63 -0.56 1.90 0.74
CA ILE A 63 0.87 2.05 0.45
C ILE A 63 1.50 0.68 0.47
N LEU A 64 2.15 0.31 -0.63
CA LEU A 64 2.96 -0.90 -0.70
C LEU A 64 4.40 -0.48 -0.48
N LEU A 65 4.98 -0.90 0.63
CA LEU A 65 6.28 -0.39 1.10
C LEU A 65 7.29 -1.50 1.29
N ASP A 66 8.41 -1.41 0.60
CA ASP A 66 9.54 -2.31 0.82
C ASP A 66 10.22 -1.94 2.14
N VAL A 67 10.39 -2.92 3.02
CA VAL A 67 11.06 -2.67 4.30
C VAL A 67 12.57 -2.55 4.15
N ASN A 68 13.13 -2.99 3.03
CA ASN A 68 14.58 -3.00 2.81
C ASN A 68 15.06 -1.86 1.93
N LEU A 69 14.57 -0.67 2.20
CA LEU A 69 15.05 0.50 1.47
C LEU A 69 16.49 0.79 1.86
N PRO A 70 17.36 1.04 0.88
CA PRO A 70 18.80 1.27 1.18
C PRO A 70 18.98 2.46 2.13
N GLY A 71 19.75 2.23 3.17
CA GLY A 71 20.08 3.30 4.11
C GLY A 71 18.93 3.76 4.97
N GLN A 72 17.80 3.06 4.95
CA GLN A 72 16.64 3.46 5.72
C GLN A 72 16.02 2.27 6.43
N ASP A 73 15.45 2.54 7.59
CA ASP A 73 14.66 1.54 8.31
C ASP A 73 13.23 1.61 7.77
N GLY A 74 12.82 0.59 7.02
CA GLY A 74 11.49 0.55 6.42
C GLY A 74 10.36 0.61 7.44
N PHE A 75 10.59 0.07 8.62
CA PHE A 75 9.57 0.13 9.67
C PHE A 75 9.39 1.56 10.18
N ALA A 76 10.49 2.30 10.30
CA ALA A 76 10.42 3.71 10.68
C ALA A 76 9.76 4.53 9.59
N VAL A 77 10.04 4.22 8.33
CA VAL A 77 9.37 4.88 7.21
C VAL A 77 7.88 4.62 7.26
N ALA A 78 7.47 3.38 7.55
CA ALA A 78 6.06 3.04 7.66
C ALA A 78 5.37 3.88 8.73
N ALA A 79 5.99 4.01 9.89
CA ALA A 79 5.42 4.80 10.97
C ALA A 79 5.28 6.27 10.56
N SER A 80 6.28 6.81 9.88
CA SER A 80 6.22 8.20 9.40
C SER A 80 5.11 8.40 8.37
N LEU A 81 4.95 7.46 7.47
CA LEU A 81 3.89 7.54 6.46
C LEU A 81 2.51 7.42 7.10
N ALA A 82 2.36 6.56 8.09
CA ALA A 82 1.10 6.42 8.82
C ALA A 82 0.74 7.72 9.53
N ALA A 83 1.72 8.39 10.11
CA ALA A 83 1.49 9.66 10.78
C ALA A 83 1.11 10.75 9.79
N ALA A 84 1.70 10.73 8.59
CA ALA A 84 1.45 11.75 7.57
C ALA A 84 0.14 11.52 6.82
N CYS A 85 -0.35 10.28 6.78
CA CYS A 85 -1.57 9.96 6.04
C CYS A 85 -2.40 8.96 6.85
N ALA A 86 -3.12 9.49 7.82
CA ALA A 86 -3.98 8.67 8.66
C ALA A 86 -5.03 7.98 7.79
N GLY A 87 -5.22 6.71 8.03
CA GLY A 87 -6.20 5.94 7.27
C GLY A 87 -5.63 5.21 6.08
N ALA A 88 -4.41 5.51 5.66
CA ALA A 88 -3.77 4.74 4.60
C ALA A 88 -3.43 3.35 5.14
N ARG A 89 -3.72 2.34 4.34
CA ARG A 89 -3.43 0.96 4.73
C ARG A 89 -2.05 0.60 4.18
N ILE A 90 -1.12 0.33 5.09
CA ILE A 90 0.26 0.07 4.73
C ILE A 90 0.52 -1.43 4.71
N VAL A 91 0.90 -1.94 3.55
CA VAL A 91 1.31 -3.34 3.38
C VAL A 91 2.81 -3.33 3.17
N LEU A 92 3.53 -4.01 4.05
CA LEU A 92 4.98 -4.14 3.93
C LEU A 92 5.31 -5.28 3.00
N THR A 93 6.39 -5.14 2.26
CA THR A 93 6.87 -6.21 1.41
C THR A 93 8.40 -6.29 1.48
N SER A 94 8.95 -7.40 1.05
CA SER A 94 10.40 -7.61 1.03
C SER A 94 10.73 -8.79 0.13
N ALA A 95 11.90 -8.75 -0.48
CA ALA A 95 12.43 -9.89 -1.20
C ALA A 95 12.83 -11.02 -0.26
N ASP A 96 13.12 -10.68 0.99
CA ASP A 96 13.44 -11.68 2.00
C ASP A 96 12.16 -12.36 2.48
N THR A 97 12.30 -13.62 2.87
CA THR A 97 11.17 -14.39 3.37
C THR A 97 11.11 -14.37 4.90
N HIS A 98 11.84 -13.47 5.52
CA HIS A 98 11.88 -13.40 6.96
C HIS A 98 10.52 -13.04 7.55
N HIS A 99 10.22 -13.70 8.64
CA HIS A 99 9.01 -13.42 9.37
C HIS A 99 9.17 -12.09 10.12
N VAL A 100 8.17 -11.25 10.03
CA VAL A 100 8.16 -10.00 10.79
C VAL A 100 7.38 -10.23 12.07
N PRO A 101 8.01 -10.01 13.23
CA PRO A 101 7.29 -10.21 14.50
C PRO A 101 6.07 -9.31 14.62
N ALA A 102 5.03 -9.83 15.25
CA ALA A 102 3.78 -9.08 15.42
C ALA A 102 3.99 -7.76 16.17
N GLU A 103 4.93 -7.74 17.10
CA GLU A 103 5.22 -6.53 17.85
C GLU A 103 5.76 -5.42 16.96
N VAL A 104 6.60 -5.80 15.98
CA VAL A 104 7.13 -4.84 15.04
C VAL A 104 6.03 -4.30 14.14
N MET A 105 5.13 -5.19 13.72
CA MET A 105 3.99 -4.77 12.89
C MET A 105 3.12 -3.77 13.62
N LYS A 106 2.89 -3.98 14.90
CA LYS A 106 2.08 -3.07 15.68
C LYS A 106 2.70 -1.69 15.82
N THR A 107 4.02 -1.64 16.02
CA THR A 107 4.70 -0.36 16.24
C THR A 107 4.83 0.46 14.98
N CYS A 108 4.85 -0.17 13.82
CA CYS A 108 5.01 0.55 12.56
C CYS A 108 3.68 0.88 11.89
N ALA A 109 2.56 0.51 12.49
CA ALA A 109 1.21 0.79 11.98
C ALA A 109 0.90 0.11 10.64
N ALA A 110 1.67 -0.89 10.26
CA ALA A 110 1.38 -1.65 9.05
C ALA A 110 0.30 -2.68 9.34
N ILE A 111 -0.51 -2.98 8.33
CA ILE A 111 -1.60 -3.93 8.50
C ILE A 111 -1.21 -5.35 8.11
N ALA A 112 -0.19 -5.51 7.29
CA ALA A 112 0.22 -6.82 6.81
C ALA A 112 1.63 -6.77 6.25
N PHE A 113 2.22 -7.94 6.15
CA PHE A 113 3.49 -8.15 5.45
C PHE A 113 3.25 -9.23 4.41
N VAL A 114 3.66 -8.97 3.17
CA VAL A 114 3.55 -9.95 2.08
C VAL A 114 4.91 -10.01 1.39
N ALA A 115 5.50 -11.20 1.32
CA ALA A 115 6.76 -11.36 0.60
C ALA A 115 6.55 -11.00 -0.87
N LYS A 116 7.56 -10.40 -1.51
CA LYS A 116 7.42 -9.99 -2.91
C LYS A 116 7.01 -11.15 -3.80
N GLN A 117 7.53 -12.35 -3.53
CA GLN A 117 7.22 -13.52 -4.32
C GLN A 117 5.76 -13.96 -4.18
N ASP A 118 5.08 -13.53 -3.14
CA ASP A 118 3.70 -13.91 -2.88
C ASP A 118 2.69 -12.86 -3.30
N LEU A 119 3.13 -11.71 -3.78
CA LEU A 119 2.21 -10.63 -4.13
C LEU A 119 1.21 -11.04 -5.21
N ALA A 120 1.65 -11.83 -6.17
CA ALA A 120 0.78 -12.23 -7.27
C ALA A 120 -0.40 -13.11 -6.82
N VAL A 121 -0.25 -13.80 -5.69
CA VAL A 121 -1.30 -14.69 -5.17
C VAL A 121 -1.98 -14.14 -3.92
N ALA A 122 -1.51 -13.01 -3.41
CA ALA A 122 -2.08 -12.41 -2.20
C ALA A 122 -3.45 -11.80 -2.50
N ASP A 123 -4.29 -11.77 -1.49
CA ASP A 123 -5.59 -11.12 -1.60
C ASP A 123 -5.42 -9.61 -1.36
N LEU A 124 -4.88 -8.94 -2.36
CA LEU A 124 -4.57 -7.52 -2.27
C LEU A 124 -5.83 -6.68 -2.08
N LYS A 125 -6.93 -7.16 -2.63
CA LYS A 125 -8.18 -6.43 -2.51
C LYS A 125 -8.61 -6.31 -1.05
N THR A 126 -8.55 -7.41 -0.32
CA THR A 126 -8.89 -7.38 1.11
C THR A 126 -7.87 -6.55 1.88
N LEU A 127 -6.59 -6.68 1.55
CA LEU A 127 -5.55 -5.95 2.28
C LEU A 127 -5.67 -4.44 2.12
N PHE A 128 -5.95 -3.97 0.91
CA PHE A 128 -5.99 -2.54 0.64
C PHE A 128 -7.39 -1.94 0.68
N SER A 129 -8.42 -2.74 0.75
CA SER A 129 -9.77 -2.20 0.81
C SER A 129 -10.05 -1.66 2.19
N ARG A 130 -10.61 -0.46 2.22
CA ARG A 130 -11.09 0.09 3.46
C ARG A 130 -12.35 -0.68 3.84
N PRO A 131 -12.50 -1.14 5.08
CA PRO A 131 -13.76 -1.77 5.44
C PRO A 131 -14.89 -0.77 5.24
N PRO A 132 -16.06 -1.23 4.85
CA PRO A 132 -17.19 -0.32 4.69
C PRO A 132 -17.42 0.40 6.01
N ILE A 133 -17.83 1.66 5.92
CA ILE A 133 -18.21 2.39 7.10
C ILE A 133 -19.37 1.66 7.71
N SER A 134 -19.18 1.20 8.90
CA SER A 134 -20.19 0.41 9.54
C SER A 134 -21.39 1.27 9.88
N ALA A 135 -22.54 0.73 9.68
CA ALA A 135 -23.77 1.41 10.04
C ALA A 135 -23.98 1.45 11.55
N ASP A 136 -23.21 0.70 12.24
CA ASP A 136 -23.31 0.64 13.68
C ASP A 136 -22.59 1.77 14.37
#